data_833fc97d79b159a1158a1c5de2c80bed
#
_entry.id   833fc97d79b159a1158a1c5de2c80bed
#
_cell.length_a   1.000
_cell.length_b   1.000
_cell.length_c   1.000
_cell.angle_alpha   90.00
_cell.angle_beta   90.00
_cell.angle_gamma   90.00
#
_symmetry.space_group_name_H-M   'P 1'
#
loop_
_entity.id
_entity.type
_entity.pdbx_description
1 polymer ?
#
loop_
_entity_poly.entity_id
_entity_poly.type
_entity_poly.pdbx_seq_one_letter_code
_entity_poly.pdbx_strand_id
1 'polypeptide(L)'
;MKPKDLVKAFRVKEGDGFRLSTIDPDDTRGFKSKEQAATALADGVATLAGLQEKLYADNRWAVLLVFQAMDAAGKDSTIKHVMSGVNPLGCQVFSFKAPSPEELDHDFLWRTTRCLPERGRIGVFNRSYYEEVLVVRVHPEFLDKQRLPEGLVTKAIWRERFEDINAYERYLSRNGTVILKFFLHVSREQQRQRFLERLEEPAKNWKFSVVDLDARARWRDYMAAYEDMIRHTATAYAPWHVVPADHKWFTRVVVVQSIIAALERLDLAFPTVSREQQLELKAARTALELEKDRPRR
;
A
#
# COMPACT_ATOMS: atom_id res chain seq x y z
N MET A 1 -16.27 1.27 -17.81
CA MET A 1 -16.05 0.01 -17.08
C MET A 1 -16.50 0.22 -15.63
N LYS A 2 -17.16 -0.77 -15.03
CA LYS A 2 -17.57 -0.66 -13.62
C LYS A 2 -16.34 -0.76 -12.71
N PRO A 3 -16.29 -0.06 -11.55
CA PRO A 3 -15.15 -0.10 -10.64
C PRO A 3 -14.71 -1.53 -10.25
N LYS A 4 -15.66 -2.43 -10.03
CA LYS A 4 -15.37 -3.85 -9.68
C LYS A 4 -14.61 -4.60 -10.78
N ASP A 5 -14.92 -4.30 -12.05
CA ASP A 5 -14.25 -4.94 -13.20
C ASP A 5 -12.82 -4.41 -13.34
N LEU A 6 -12.61 -3.11 -13.06
CA LEU A 6 -11.30 -2.48 -13.05
C LEU A 6 -10.38 -3.15 -12.02
N VAL A 7 -10.86 -3.27 -10.78
CA VAL A 7 -10.10 -3.91 -9.69
C VAL A 7 -9.79 -5.38 -10.02
N LYS A 8 -10.76 -6.11 -10.56
CA LYS A 8 -10.60 -7.53 -10.91
C LYS A 8 -9.51 -7.74 -11.97
N ALA A 9 -9.39 -6.82 -12.93
CA ALA A 9 -8.45 -6.92 -14.05
C ALA A 9 -6.97 -6.93 -13.60
N PHE A 10 -6.65 -6.27 -12.50
CA PHE A 10 -5.27 -6.12 -12.01
C PHE A 10 -5.00 -6.87 -10.70
N ARG A 11 -5.98 -7.59 -10.18
CA ARG A 11 -5.84 -8.34 -8.93
C ARG A 11 -5.40 -9.77 -9.16
N VAL A 12 -4.26 -10.15 -8.57
CA VAL A 12 -3.71 -11.50 -8.56
C VAL A 12 -3.93 -12.11 -7.17
N LYS A 13 -4.76 -13.14 -7.08
CA LYS A 13 -5.07 -13.86 -5.82
C LYS A 13 -4.29 -15.16 -5.67
N GLU A 14 -3.83 -15.71 -6.77
CA GLU A 14 -3.08 -16.95 -6.87
C GLU A 14 -1.94 -16.67 -7.83
N GLY A 15 -0.72 -16.97 -7.40
CA GLY A 15 0.47 -16.61 -8.17
C GLY A 15 0.87 -17.67 -9.19
N ASP A 16 0.28 -18.87 -9.14
CA ASP A 16 0.61 -19.96 -10.04
C ASP A 16 0.39 -19.54 -11.50
N GLY A 17 1.42 -19.75 -12.32
CA GLY A 17 1.37 -19.38 -13.73
C GLY A 17 1.37 -17.88 -14.03
N PHE A 18 1.41 -16.99 -13.02
CA PHE A 18 1.48 -15.54 -13.25
C PHE A 18 2.73 -15.17 -14.05
N ARG A 19 2.57 -14.29 -15.02
CA ARG A 19 3.66 -13.68 -15.79
C ARG A 19 3.47 -12.17 -15.83
N LEU A 20 4.49 -11.44 -15.41
CA LEU A 20 4.46 -9.97 -15.39
C LEU A 20 4.27 -9.38 -16.79
N SER A 21 4.78 -10.04 -17.82
CA SER A 21 4.61 -9.64 -19.23
C SER A 21 3.16 -9.64 -19.74
N THR A 22 2.22 -10.22 -18.99
CA THR A 22 0.78 -10.18 -19.34
C THR A 22 0.10 -8.89 -18.94
N ILE A 23 0.75 -8.05 -18.15
CA ILE A 23 0.25 -6.74 -17.73
C ILE A 23 1.03 -5.66 -18.46
N ASP A 24 0.36 -4.94 -19.34
CA ASP A 24 0.94 -3.79 -20.03
C ASP A 24 1.02 -2.59 -19.07
N PRO A 25 2.22 -2.02 -18.83
CA PRO A 25 2.39 -0.83 -17.99
C PRO A 25 1.64 0.41 -18.49
N ASP A 26 1.32 0.47 -19.78
CA ASP A 26 0.62 1.58 -20.44
C ASP A 26 -0.90 1.38 -20.51
N ASP A 27 -1.43 0.21 -20.09
CA ASP A 27 -2.86 -0.09 -20.13
C ASP A 27 -3.67 0.88 -19.26
N THR A 28 -4.68 1.52 -19.86
CA THR A 28 -5.60 2.43 -19.17
C THR A 28 -7.05 1.91 -19.16
N ARG A 29 -7.27 0.68 -19.59
CA ARG A 29 -8.62 0.05 -19.62
C ARG A 29 -9.70 0.94 -20.22
N GLY A 30 -9.36 1.72 -21.23
CA GLY A 30 -10.29 2.59 -21.96
C GLY A 30 -10.63 3.92 -21.28
N PHE A 31 -9.92 4.31 -20.21
CA PHE A 31 -9.91 5.70 -19.79
C PHE A 31 -9.22 6.54 -20.87
N LYS A 32 -9.96 7.53 -21.38
CA LYS A 32 -9.53 8.27 -22.57
C LYS A 32 -8.77 9.57 -22.26
N SER A 33 -8.90 10.08 -21.03
CA SER A 33 -8.28 11.35 -20.68
C SER A 33 -7.95 11.46 -19.19
N LYS A 34 -7.05 12.41 -18.89
CA LYS A 34 -6.68 12.77 -17.51
C LYS A 34 -7.86 13.36 -16.74
N GLU A 35 -8.75 14.08 -17.41
CA GLU A 35 -9.93 14.73 -16.83
C GLU A 35 -10.94 13.67 -16.35
N GLN A 36 -11.20 12.65 -17.17
CA GLN A 36 -12.05 11.53 -16.78
C GLN A 36 -11.50 10.82 -15.54
N ALA A 37 -10.19 10.59 -15.50
CA ALA A 37 -9.57 9.96 -14.36
C ALA A 37 -9.53 10.87 -13.11
N ALA A 38 -9.40 12.18 -13.29
CA ALA A 38 -9.44 13.14 -12.18
C ALA A 38 -10.80 13.13 -11.48
N THR A 39 -11.90 13.11 -12.25
CA THR A 39 -13.25 12.96 -11.69
C THR A 39 -13.40 11.64 -10.94
N ALA A 40 -13.02 10.51 -11.57
CA ALA A 40 -13.11 9.19 -10.94
C ALA A 40 -12.24 9.08 -9.67
N LEU A 41 -11.09 9.76 -9.63
CA LEU A 41 -10.24 9.83 -8.45
C LEU A 41 -10.89 10.68 -7.35
N ALA A 42 -11.45 11.83 -7.67
CA ALA A 42 -12.11 12.71 -6.70
C ALA A 42 -13.29 12.01 -6.02
N ASP A 43 -14.16 11.35 -6.81
CA ASP A 43 -15.27 10.55 -6.30
C ASP A 43 -14.76 9.38 -5.43
N GLY A 44 -13.69 8.73 -5.88
CA GLY A 44 -13.06 7.65 -5.13
C GLY A 44 -12.48 8.11 -3.80
N VAL A 45 -11.79 9.26 -3.76
CA VAL A 45 -11.23 9.83 -2.53
C VAL A 45 -12.34 10.19 -1.54
N ALA A 46 -13.44 10.80 -2.01
CA ALA A 46 -14.59 11.11 -1.15
C ALA A 46 -15.24 9.83 -0.56
N THR A 47 -15.40 8.80 -1.40
CA THR A 47 -15.92 7.49 -0.96
C THR A 47 -14.99 6.84 0.07
N LEU A 48 -13.67 6.87 -0.20
CA LEU A 48 -12.67 6.31 0.71
C LEU A 48 -12.67 7.03 2.07
N ALA A 49 -12.82 8.36 2.08
CA ALA A 49 -12.92 9.14 3.32
C ALA A 49 -14.09 8.66 4.20
N GLY A 50 -15.29 8.51 3.62
CA GLY A 50 -16.45 8.02 4.35
C GLY A 50 -16.32 6.56 4.84
N LEU A 51 -15.65 5.70 4.07
CA LEU A 51 -15.35 4.33 4.51
C LEU A 51 -14.30 4.29 5.61
N GLN A 52 -13.30 5.19 5.57
CA GLN A 52 -12.29 5.29 6.62
C GLN A 52 -12.90 5.78 7.95
N GLU A 53 -13.85 6.72 7.94
CA GLU A 53 -14.57 7.12 9.14
C GLU A 53 -15.32 5.95 9.77
N LYS A 54 -16.00 5.12 8.95
CA LYS A 54 -16.65 3.91 9.43
C LYS A 54 -15.65 2.90 9.98
N LEU A 55 -14.52 2.70 9.31
CA LEU A 55 -13.45 1.81 9.78
C LEU A 55 -12.95 2.25 11.16
N TYR A 56 -12.71 3.55 11.33
CA TYR A 56 -12.24 4.12 12.58
C TYR A 56 -13.26 3.94 13.71
N ALA A 57 -14.54 4.19 13.44
CA ALA A 57 -15.61 4.04 14.41
C ALA A 57 -15.91 2.57 14.76
N ASP A 58 -15.89 1.68 13.76
CA ASP A 58 -16.10 0.23 13.93
C ASP A 58 -15.00 -0.42 14.76
N ASN A 59 -13.77 -0.01 14.58
CA ASN A 59 -12.57 -0.38 15.36
C ASN A 59 -12.34 -1.91 15.52
N ARG A 60 -12.82 -2.74 14.59
CA ARG A 60 -12.59 -4.20 14.60
C ARG A 60 -11.50 -4.63 13.63
N TRP A 61 -11.30 -3.92 12.54
CA TRP A 61 -10.39 -4.23 11.47
C TRP A 61 -9.23 -3.24 11.40
N ALA A 62 -8.05 -3.71 11.03
CA ALA A 62 -6.94 -2.89 10.57
C ALA A 62 -6.77 -3.07 9.05
N VAL A 63 -6.28 -2.05 8.36
CA VAL A 63 -5.98 -2.15 6.91
C VAL A 63 -4.52 -1.82 6.67
N LEU A 64 -3.80 -2.71 6.00
CA LEU A 64 -2.40 -2.52 5.62
C LEU A 64 -2.30 -2.42 4.10
N LEU A 65 -1.82 -1.29 3.62
CA LEU A 65 -1.53 -1.03 2.20
C LEU A 65 -0.02 -1.11 1.97
N VAL A 66 0.43 -2.08 1.18
CA VAL A 66 1.84 -2.27 0.84
C VAL A 66 2.09 -1.79 -0.58
N PHE A 67 3.04 -0.88 -0.77
CA PHE A 67 3.42 -0.35 -2.09
C PHE A 67 4.84 -0.75 -2.45
N GLN A 68 4.98 -1.47 -3.56
CA GLN A 68 6.26 -1.84 -4.15
C GLN A 68 6.33 -1.38 -5.61
N ALA A 69 7.49 -0.91 -6.03
CA ALA A 69 7.76 -0.52 -7.41
C ALA A 69 9.23 -0.16 -7.61
N MET A 70 9.67 -0.16 -8.85
CA MET A 70 10.91 0.50 -9.26
C MET A 70 10.90 1.99 -8.91
N ASP A 71 12.07 2.60 -8.82
CA ASP A 71 12.18 4.03 -8.60
C ASP A 71 11.53 4.81 -9.77
N ALA A 72 11.04 6.00 -9.48
CA ALA A 72 10.25 6.82 -10.40
C ALA A 72 8.90 6.23 -10.87
N ALA A 73 8.48 5.05 -10.44
CA ALA A 73 7.15 4.50 -10.78
C ALA A 73 5.99 5.35 -10.23
N GLY A 74 6.21 6.13 -9.17
CA GLY A 74 5.21 7.08 -8.66
C GLY A 74 4.57 6.70 -7.33
N LYS A 75 5.21 5.84 -6.51
CA LYS A 75 4.72 5.42 -5.19
C LYS A 75 4.25 6.60 -4.33
N ASP A 76 5.15 7.54 -4.00
CA ASP A 76 4.86 8.69 -3.13
C ASP A 76 3.71 9.54 -3.67
N SER A 77 3.70 9.77 -4.99
CA SER A 77 2.65 10.54 -5.65
C SER A 77 1.31 9.83 -5.60
N THR A 78 1.28 8.52 -5.76
CA THR A 78 0.05 7.72 -5.67
C THR A 78 -0.51 7.75 -4.25
N ILE A 79 0.32 7.47 -3.25
CA ILE A 79 -0.05 7.54 -1.84
C ILE A 79 -0.61 8.93 -1.50
N LYS A 80 0.12 10.01 -1.85
CA LYS A 80 -0.32 11.40 -1.61
C LYS A 80 -1.71 11.69 -2.16
N HIS A 81 -2.01 11.28 -3.40
CA HIS A 81 -3.27 11.63 -4.04
C HIS A 81 -4.43 10.73 -3.60
N VAL A 82 -4.17 9.44 -3.38
CA VAL A 82 -5.20 8.50 -2.93
C VAL A 82 -5.61 8.77 -1.48
N MET A 83 -4.66 9.16 -0.63
CA MET A 83 -4.90 9.42 0.79
C MET A 83 -5.26 10.88 1.09
N SER A 84 -5.43 11.74 0.07
CA SER A 84 -5.62 13.20 0.27
C SER A 84 -6.91 13.58 1.01
N GLY A 85 -7.94 12.73 0.97
CA GLY A 85 -9.21 12.94 1.69
C GLY A 85 -9.36 12.14 2.98
N VAL A 86 -8.36 11.34 3.33
CA VAL A 86 -8.41 10.49 4.53
C VAL A 86 -8.04 11.31 5.76
N ASN A 87 -8.79 11.12 6.85
CA ASN A 87 -8.47 11.77 8.13
C ASN A 87 -7.09 11.30 8.64
N PRO A 88 -6.14 12.22 8.87
CA PRO A 88 -4.80 11.87 9.35
C PRO A 88 -4.77 11.07 10.65
N LEU A 89 -5.76 11.22 11.53
CA LEU A 89 -5.87 10.45 12.77
C LEU A 89 -6.12 8.96 12.52
N GLY A 90 -6.70 8.62 11.37
CA GLY A 90 -7.01 7.25 10.99
C GLY A 90 -6.02 6.64 9.98
N CYS A 91 -4.90 7.31 9.67
CA CYS A 91 -3.94 6.86 8.67
C CYS A 91 -2.50 7.11 9.11
N GLN A 92 -1.64 6.10 8.95
CA GLN A 92 -0.20 6.20 9.23
C GLN A 92 0.59 5.77 8.00
N VAL A 93 1.59 6.57 7.60
CA VAL A 93 2.44 6.29 6.43
C VAL A 93 3.88 6.10 6.88
N PHE A 94 4.44 4.94 6.57
CA PHE A 94 5.84 4.61 6.84
C PHE A 94 6.59 4.41 5.52
N SER A 95 7.77 5.04 5.42
CA SER A 95 8.66 4.88 4.25
C SER A 95 9.91 4.14 4.69
N PHE A 96 10.03 2.88 4.28
CA PHE A 96 11.18 2.05 4.62
C PHE A 96 12.33 2.29 3.65
N LYS A 97 13.42 2.82 4.17
CA LYS A 97 14.70 2.99 3.46
C LYS A 97 15.64 1.82 3.78
N ALA A 98 16.93 1.95 3.46
CA ALA A 98 17.94 1.00 3.91
C ALA A 98 17.83 0.83 5.44
N PRO A 99 17.94 -0.40 5.96
CA PRO A 99 17.81 -0.65 7.40
C PRO A 99 18.94 0.03 8.19
N SER A 100 18.57 0.53 9.37
CA SER A 100 19.53 1.04 10.36
C SER A 100 20.33 -0.09 11.01
N PRO A 101 21.45 0.20 11.73
CA PRO A 101 22.16 -0.83 12.49
C PRO A 101 21.26 -1.58 13.49
N GLU A 102 20.37 -0.88 14.20
CA GLU A 102 19.38 -1.49 15.11
C GLU A 102 18.44 -2.44 14.36
N GLU A 103 17.93 -2.03 13.19
CA GLU A 103 17.06 -2.87 12.38
C GLU A 103 17.77 -4.12 11.83
N LEU A 104 19.09 -4.04 11.58
CA LEU A 104 19.91 -5.17 11.15
C LEU A 104 20.28 -6.14 12.29
N ASP A 105 20.14 -5.73 13.55
CA ASP A 105 20.30 -6.60 14.72
C ASP A 105 19.08 -7.50 14.98
N HIS A 106 18.00 -7.26 14.26
CA HIS A 106 16.75 -8.02 14.32
C HIS A 106 16.46 -8.74 12.99
N ASP A 107 15.45 -9.61 13.01
CA ASP A 107 14.96 -10.26 11.79
C ASP A 107 14.36 -9.25 10.81
N PHE A 108 14.26 -9.63 9.52
CA PHE A 108 13.83 -8.71 8.45
C PHE A 108 12.37 -8.23 8.56
N LEU A 109 11.52 -8.89 9.35
CA LEU A 109 10.12 -8.48 9.58
C LEU A 109 10.01 -7.48 10.73
N TRP A 110 10.95 -7.48 11.67
CA TRP A 110 10.86 -6.73 12.92
C TRP A 110 10.54 -5.25 12.72
N ARG A 111 11.27 -4.56 11.84
CA ARG A 111 11.09 -3.12 11.62
C ARG A 111 9.71 -2.77 11.06
N THR A 112 9.12 -3.63 10.26
CA THR A 112 7.80 -3.44 9.70
C THR A 112 6.70 -3.87 10.68
N THR A 113 6.97 -4.87 11.51
CA THR A 113 6.04 -5.32 12.58
C THR A 113 5.74 -4.20 13.58
N ARG A 114 6.73 -3.40 13.94
CA ARG A 114 6.56 -2.23 14.84
C ARG A 114 5.67 -1.13 14.25
N CYS A 115 5.49 -1.13 12.94
CA CYS A 115 4.74 -0.11 12.20
C CYS A 115 3.36 -0.60 11.73
N LEU A 116 2.92 -1.78 12.17
CA LEU A 116 1.60 -2.30 11.81
C LEU A 116 0.48 -1.37 12.30
N PRO A 117 -0.60 -1.22 11.50
CA PRO A 117 -1.71 -0.38 11.89
C PRO A 117 -2.49 -0.97 13.07
N GLU A 118 -2.92 -0.10 13.95
CA GLU A 118 -3.90 -0.41 14.99
C GLU A 118 -5.27 -0.70 14.35
N ARG A 119 -6.17 -1.34 15.10
CA ARG A 119 -7.56 -1.50 14.68
C ARG A 119 -8.21 -0.13 14.46
N GLY A 120 -9.10 -0.04 13.48
CA GLY A 120 -9.72 1.22 13.06
C GLY A 120 -8.85 2.08 12.15
N ARG A 121 -7.60 1.68 11.86
CA ARG A 121 -6.65 2.51 11.12
C ARG A 121 -6.19 1.88 9.80
N ILE A 122 -5.72 2.76 8.90
CA ILE A 122 -5.06 2.40 7.65
C ILE A 122 -3.56 2.66 7.81
N GLY A 123 -2.75 1.59 7.77
CA GLY A 123 -1.29 1.68 7.65
C GLY A 123 -0.88 1.64 6.19
N VAL A 124 0.03 2.52 5.78
CA VAL A 124 0.58 2.56 4.43
C VAL A 124 2.08 2.35 4.49
N PHE A 125 2.54 1.27 3.89
CA PHE A 125 3.95 0.96 3.75
C PHE A 125 4.45 1.35 2.35
N ASN A 126 5.22 2.42 2.28
CA ASN A 126 5.96 2.81 1.09
C ASN A 126 7.32 2.07 1.11
N ARG A 127 7.44 1.02 0.31
CA ARG A 127 8.32 -0.14 0.49
C ARG A 127 7.95 -0.93 1.75
N SER A 128 8.48 -2.12 1.95
CA SER A 128 8.08 -2.97 3.08
C SER A 128 9.09 -4.10 3.29
N TYR A 129 8.70 -5.13 4.03
CA TYR A 129 9.43 -6.39 4.16
C TYR A 129 9.68 -7.10 2.82
N TYR A 130 9.01 -6.73 1.76
CA TYR A 130 9.27 -7.27 0.41
C TYR A 130 10.62 -6.81 -0.17
N GLU A 131 11.25 -5.75 0.36
CA GLU A 131 12.62 -5.37 -0.05
C GLU A 131 13.60 -6.54 0.15
N GLU A 132 13.33 -7.44 1.09
CA GLU A 132 14.11 -8.64 1.36
C GLU A 132 14.20 -9.58 0.15
N VAL A 133 13.10 -9.78 -0.56
CA VAL A 133 13.03 -10.65 -1.74
C VAL A 133 13.14 -9.87 -3.06
N LEU A 134 13.39 -8.58 -2.98
CA LEU A 134 13.61 -7.67 -4.12
C LEU A 134 15.04 -7.14 -4.11
N VAL A 135 15.28 -6.09 -3.34
CA VAL A 135 16.59 -5.41 -3.30
C VAL A 135 17.68 -6.34 -2.78
N VAL A 136 17.45 -7.03 -1.65
CA VAL A 136 18.45 -7.94 -1.06
C VAL A 136 18.71 -9.13 -1.98
N ARG A 137 17.69 -9.62 -2.71
CA ARG A 137 17.88 -10.71 -3.68
C ARG A 137 18.66 -10.28 -4.92
N VAL A 138 18.44 -9.05 -5.42
CA VAL A 138 19.17 -8.50 -6.58
C VAL A 138 20.59 -8.08 -6.21
N HIS A 139 20.79 -7.75 -4.93
CA HIS A 139 22.05 -7.33 -4.34
C HIS A 139 22.40 -8.22 -3.13
N PRO A 140 22.79 -9.48 -3.36
CA PRO A 140 22.98 -10.48 -2.28
C PRO A 140 24.06 -10.08 -1.25
N GLU A 141 24.96 -9.16 -1.59
CA GLU A 141 25.90 -8.54 -0.66
C GLU A 141 25.24 -7.82 0.53
N PHE A 142 23.94 -7.49 0.41
CA PHE A 142 23.18 -6.91 1.53
C PHE A 142 22.77 -7.95 2.56
N LEU A 143 22.75 -9.24 2.18
CA LEU A 143 22.47 -10.34 3.10
C LEU A 143 23.57 -10.47 4.15
N ASP A 144 24.83 -10.22 3.79
CA ASP A 144 25.99 -10.28 4.71
C ASP A 144 25.83 -9.29 5.87
N LYS A 145 25.15 -8.17 5.64
CA LYS A 145 24.88 -7.15 6.68
C LYS A 145 23.89 -7.62 7.75
N GLN A 146 23.09 -8.63 7.45
CA GLN A 146 22.11 -9.18 8.39
C GLN A 146 22.75 -10.13 9.41
N ARG A 147 24.02 -10.52 9.21
CA ARG A 147 24.80 -11.37 10.12
C ARG A 147 24.09 -12.69 10.46
N LEU A 148 23.41 -13.28 9.47
CA LEU A 148 22.78 -14.57 9.64
C LEU A 148 23.85 -15.65 9.89
N PRO A 149 23.56 -16.68 10.72
CA PRO A 149 24.44 -17.84 10.83
C PRO A 149 24.69 -18.48 9.45
N GLU A 150 25.94 -18.83 9.14
CA GLU A 150 26.34 -19.35 7.82
C GLU A 150 25.48 -20.50 7.33
N GLY A 151 25.08 -21.41 8.22
CA GLY A 151 24.22 -22.56 7.90
C GLY A 151 22.80 -22.20 7.44
N LEU A 152 22.34 -20.95 7.65
CA LEU A 152 21.02 -20.45 7.22
C LEU A 152 21.06 -19.73 5.86
N VAL A 153 22.24 -19.35 5.38
CA VAL A 153 22.42 -18.72 4.05
C VAL A 153 22.61 -19.80 2.99
N THR A 154 21.51 -20.45 2.62
CA THR A 154 21.49 -21.55 1.65
C THR A 154 20.92 -21.12 0.31
N LYS A 155 20.95 -21.99 -0.71
CA LYS A 155 20.28 -21.78 -1.99
C LYS A 155 18.74 -21.68 -1.85
N ALA A 156 18.20 -22.15 -0.73
CA ALA A 156 16.76 -22.16 -0.45
C ALA A 156 16.27 -20.85 0.20
N ILE A 157 17.19 -19.96 0.62
CA ILE A 157 16.88 -18.79 1.43
C ILE A 157 15.74 -17.93 0.84
N TRP A 158 15.70 -17.73 -0.47
CA TRP A 158 14.65 -16.91 -1.10
C TRP A 158 13.27 -17.59 -1.06
N ARG A 159 13.21 -18.92 -1.19
CA ARG A 159 11.98 -19.67 -1.03
C ARG A 159 11.50 -19.60 0.42
N GLU A 160 12.40 -19.78 1.37
CA GLU A 160 12.11 -19.67 2.81
C GLU A 160 11.61 -18.28 3.18
N ARG A 161 12.19 -17.21 2.61
CA ARG A 161 11.68 -15.82 2.78
C ARG A 161 10.25 -15.66 2.26
N PHE A 162 9.90 -16.28 1.14
CA PHE A 162 8.51 -16.24 0.66
C PHE A 162 7.56 -17.00 1.59
N GLU A 163 7.99 -18.15 2.13
CA GLU A 163 7.23 -18.93 3.10
C GLU A 163 6.98 -18.12 4.39
N ASP A 164 8.02 -17.48 4.93
CA ASP A 164 7.96 -16.60 6.11
C ASP A 164 6.99 -15.43 5.88
N ILE A 165 7.09 -14.73 4.75
CA ILE A 165 6.20 -13.63 4.40
C ILE A 165 4.75 -14.12 4.31
N ASN A 166 4.48 -15.24 3.66
CA ASN A 166 3.14 -15.81 3.56
C ASN A 166 2.59 -16.22 4.93
N ALA A 167 3.41 -16.82 5.79
CA ALA A 167 3.03 -17.18 7.14
C ALA A 167 2.68 -15.94 7.97
N TYR A 168 3.49 -14.89 7.87
CA TYR A 168 3.27 -13.60 8.53
C TYR A 168 1.98 -12.92 8.06
N GLU A 169 1.76 -12.80 6.77
CA GLU A 169 0.54 -12.20 6.20
C GLU A 169 -0.71 -13.01 6.58
N ARG A 170 -0.61 -14.34 6.59
CA ARG A 170 -1.69 -15.22 7.05
C ARG A 170 -2.01 -14.99 8.53
N TYR A 171 -0.99 -14.89 9.36
CA TYR A 171 -1.15 -14.57 10.77
C TYR A 171 -1.88 -13.23 10.97
N LEU A 172 -1.45 -12.18 10.29
CA LEU A 172 -2.07 -10.85 10.35
C LEU A 172 -3.53 -10.88 9.90
N SER A 173 -3.82 -11.57 8.78
CA SER A 173 -5.18 -11.69 8.24
C SER A 173 -6.13 -12.40 9.21
N ARG A 174 -5.67 -13.45 9.88
CA ARG A 174 -6.45 -14.18 10.91
C ARG A 174 -6.71 -13.34 12.16
N ASN A 175 -5.92 -12.28 12.37
CA ASN A 175 -6.05 -11.35 13.48
C ASN A 175 -6.75 -10.04 13.11
N GLY A 176 -7.44 -10.00 11.96
CA GLY A 176 -8.28 -8.87 11.55
C GLY A 176 -7.53 -7.76 10.83
N THR A 177 -6.36 -8.05 10.23
CA THR A 177 -5.66 -7.11 9.34
C THR A 177 -5.96 -7.45 7.89
N VAL A 178 -6.59 -6.54 7.17
CA VAL A 178 -6.82 -6.64 5.72
C VAL A 178 -5.59 -6.13 5.00
N ILE A 179 -4.95 -6.98 4.20
CA ILE A 179 -3.71 -6.63 3.50
C ILE A 179 -4.00 -6.46 2.01
N LEU A 180 -3.65 -5.29 1.46
CA LEU A 180 -3.65 -5.03 0.02
C LEU A 180 -2.23 -4.70 -0.41
N LYS A 181 -1.75 -5.43 -1.41
CA LYS A 181 -0.40 -5.24 -1.95
C LYS A 181 -0.48 -4.67 -3.36
N PHE A 182 0.26 -3.60 -3.60
CA PHE A 182 0.31 -2.90 -4.87
C PHE A 182 1.72 -2.96 -5.45
N PHE A 183 1.86 -3.54 -6.63
CA PHE A 183 3.03 -3.40 -7.45
C PHE A 183 2.72 -2.39 -8.57
N LEU A 184 3.38 -1.23 -8.55
CA LEU A 184 3.23 -0.21 -9.59
C LEU A 184 4.18 -0.56 -10.73
N HIS A 185 3.61 -1.18 -11.77
CA HIS A 185 4.34 -1.67 -12.92
C HIS A 185 4.57 -0.56 -13.94
N VAL A 186 5.77 0.04 -13.92
CA VAL A 186 6.22 1.07 -14.85
C VAL A 186 7.07 0.44 -15.95
N SER A 187 6.96 0.95 -17.18
CA SER A 187 7.86 0.56 -18.26
C SER A 187 9.26 1.14 -18.07
N ARG A 188 10.26 0.46 -18.65
CA ARG A 188 11.65 0.94 -18.61
C ARG A 188 11.78 2.30 -19.28
N GLU A 189 11.05 2.54 -20.36
CA GLU A 189 11.08 3.81 -21.10
C GLU A 189 10.43 4.94 -20.28
N GLN A 190 9.27 4.71 -19.70
CA GLN A 190 8.61 5.73 -18.86
C GLN A 190 9.43 6.07 -17.63
N GLN A 191 10.15 5.11 -17.05
CA GLN A 191 11.09 5.38 -15.96
C GLN A 191 12.23 6.31 -16.42
N ARG A 192 12.80 6.05 -17.61
CA ARG A 192 13.86 6.89 -18.20
C ARG A 192 13.40 8.34 -18.37
N GLN A 193 12.23 8.52 -18.95
CA GLN A 193 11.64 9.85 -19.15
C GLN A 193 11.47 10.58 -17.81
N ARG A 194 10.96 9.90 -16.80
CA ARG A 194 10.77 10.49 -15.45
C ARG A 194 12.08 10.82 -14.74
N PHE A 195 13.15 10.10 -15.00
CA PHE A 195 14.48 10.45 -14.49
C PHE A 195 15.01 11.70 -15.18
N LEU A 196 14.87 11.81 -16.49
CA LEU A 196 15.26 13.02 -17.24
C LEU A 196 14.46 14.25 -16.75
N GLU A 197 13.14 14.14 -16.59
CA GLU A 197 12.30 15.21 -16.03
C GLU A 197 12.77 15.65 -14.62
N ARG A 198 13.28 14.72 -13.81
CA ARG A 198 13.82 15.06 -12.47
C ARG A 198 15.14 15.82 -12.55
N LEU A 199 15.98 15.50 -13.53
CA LEU A 199 17.26 16.17 -13.73
C LEU A 199 17.08 17.57 -14.34
N GLU A 200 16.08 17.75 -15.20
CA GLU A 200 15.77 19.04 -15.83
C GLU A 200 15.08 20.02 -14.89
N GLU A 201 14.36 19.56 -13.86
CA GLU A 201 13.60 20.40 -12.93
C GLU A 201 14.36 20.59 -11.61
N PRO A 202 14.98 21.78 -11.35
CA PRO A 202 15.80 22.02 -10.16
C PRO A 202 15.08 21.69 -8.83
N ALA A 203 13.78 21.97 -8.75
CA ALA A 203 12.95 21.63 -7.58
C ALA A 203 12.79 20.13 -7.33
N LYS A 204 13.15 19.29 -8.29
CA LYS A 204 13.07 17.82 -8.20
C LYS A 204 14.43 17.13 -8.16
N ASN A 205 15.54 17.85 -8.37
CA ASN A 205 16.89 17.25 -8.41
C ASN A 205 17.21 16.47 -7.13
N TRP A 206 16.79 16.96 -5.97
CA TRP A 206 17.00 16.30 -4.68
C TRP A 206 16.39 14.90 -4.58
N LYS A 207 15.48 14.53 -5.48
CA LYS A 207 14.86 13.20 -5.56
C LYS A 207 15.65 12.22 -6.43
N PHE A 208 16.65 12.70 -7.13
CA PHE A 208 17.47 11.85 -7.98
C PHE A 208 18.68 11.34 -7.20
N SER A 209 18.94 10.05 -7.33
CA SER A 209 20.14 9.41 -6.80
C SER A 209 20.87 8.64 -7.89
N VAL A 210 22.19 8.67 -7.87
CA VAL A 210 23.02 7.84 -8.78
C VAL A 210 22.75 6.35 -8.58
N VAL A 211 22.38 5.94 -7.37
CA VAL A 211 21.99 4.56 -7.03
C VAL A 211 20.73 4.11 -7.85
N ASP A 212 19.87 5.06 -8.24
CA ASP A 212 18.71 4.75 -9.09
C ASP A 212 19.15 4.24 -10.47
N LEU A 213 20.34 4.65 -10.96
CA LEU A 213 20.90 4.17 -12.23
C LEU A 213 21.42 2.74 -12.11
N ASP A 214 21.99 2.36 -10.98
CA ASP A 214 22.47 0.99 -10.73
C ASP A 214 21.27 0.02 -10.71
N ALA A 215 20.18 0.39 -10.01
CA ALA A 215 18.95 -0.39 -10.02
C ALA A 215 18.38 -0.50 -11.44
N ARG A 216 18.43 0.58 -12.25
CA ARG A 216 18.01 0.55 -13.66
C ARG A 216 18.91 -0.32 -14.53
N ALA A 217 20.21 -0.37 -14.28
CA ALA A 217 21.15 -1.25 -14.99
C ALA A 217 20.75 -2.73 -14.80
N ARG A 218 20.32 -3.09 -13.60
CA ARG A 218 19.82 -4.44 -13.23
C ARG A 218 18.32 -4.66 -13.51
N TRP A 219 17.73 -3.94 -14.45
CA TRP A 219 16.31 -3.97 -14.75
C TRP A 219 15.72 -5.38 -14.89
N ARG A 220 16.42 -6.27 -15.63
CA ARG A 220 15.96 -7.64 -15.86
C ARG A 220 15.89 -8.44 -14.55
N ASP A 221 16.87 -8.29 -13.69
CA ASP A 221 16.94 -8.99 -12.42
C ASP A 221 15.81 -8.53 -11.48
N TYR A 222 15.56 -7.20 -11.45
CA TYR A 222 14.42 -6.66 -10.70
C TYR A 222 13.07 -7.14 -11.25
N MET A 223 12.86 -7.16 -12.57
CA MET A 223 11.60 -7.66 -13.14
C MET A 223 11.40 -9.15 -12.84
N ALA A 224 12.43 -9.95 -12.90
CA ALA A 224 12.38 -11.35 -12.50
C ALA A 224 12.07 -11.51 -11.00
N ALA A 225 12.69 -10.70 -10.14
CA ALA A 225 12.41 -10.70 -8.71
C ALA A 225 10.97 -10.28 -8.39
N TYR A 226 10.43 -9.26 -9.07
CA TYR A 226 9.02 -8.86 -8.93
C TYR A 226 8.04 -9.95 -9.40
N GLU A 227 8.32 -10.59 -10.53
CA GLU A 227 7.49 -11.70 -11.01
C GLU A 227 7.48 -12.85 -10.01
N ASP A 228 8.66 -13.28 -9.53
CA ASP A 228 8.78 -14.34 -8.52
C ASP A 228 8.11 -13.97 -7.20
N MET A 229 8.26 -12.72 -6.74
CA MET A 229 7.59 -12.21 -5.56
C MET A 229 6.07 -12.38 -5.68
N ILE A 230 5.48 -11.94 -6.79
CA ILE A 230 4.04 -12.07 -7.03
C ILE A 230 3.64 -13.53 -7.12
N ARG A 231 4.40 -14.35 -7.85
CA ARG A 231 4.13 -15.79 -8.02
C ARG A 231 4.08 -16.54 -6.70
N HIS A 232 4.99 -16.24 -5.79
CA HIS A 232 5.11 -16.99 -4.54
C HIS A 232 4.29 -16.39 -3.40
N THR A 233 3.86 -15.13 -3.49
CA THR A 233 3.17 -14.45 -2.40
C THR A 233 1.79 -13.89 -2.73
N ALA A 234 1.27 -14.08 -3.95
CA ALA A 234 -0.12 -13.77 -4.24
C ALA A 234 -1.02 -14.82 -3.58
N THR A 235 -1.81 -14.40 -2.62
CA THR A 235 -2.74 -15.27 -1.88
C THR A 235 -4.13 -14.65 -1.81
N ALA A 236 -5.15 -15.50 -1.62
CA ALA A 236 -6.53 -15.01 -1.51
C ALA A 236 -6.76 -14.06 -0.32
N TYR A 237 -6.01 -14.25 0.78
CA TYR A 237 -6.09 -13.41 1.99
C TYR A 237 -5.25 -12.13 1.90
N ALA A 238 -4.22 -12.10 1.05
CA ALA A 238 -3.35 -10.95 0.81
C ALA A 238 -3.00 -10.84 -0.69
N PRO A 239 -3.95 -10.41 -1.55
CA PRO A 239 -3.73 -10.37 -2.99
C PRO A 239 -2.77 -9.26 -3.41
N TRP A 240 -2.04 -9.51 -4.51
CA TRP A 240 -1.35 -8.45 -5.23
C TRP A 240 -2.29 -7.74 -6.20
N HIS A 241 -2.09 -6.45 -6.35
CA HIS A 241 -2.64 -5.63 -7.43
C HIS A 241 -1.46 -5.15 -8.28
N VAL A 242 -1.35 -5.69 -9.50
CA VAL A 242 -0.30 -5.31 -10.47
C VAL A 242 -0.84 -4.17 -11.30
N VAL A 243 -0.49 -2.95 -10.92
CA VAL A 243 -1.14 -1.74 -11.42
C VAL A 243 -0.29 -1.09 -12.51
N PRO A 244 -0.82 -0.89 -13.74
CA PRO A 244 -0.15 -0.11 -14.78
C PRO A 244 0.24 1.27 -14.26
N ALA A 245 1.49 1.68 -14.51
CA ALA A 245 2.04 2.87 -13.88
C ALA A 245 2.69 3.88 -14.82
N ASP A 246 2.56 3.69 -16.13
CA ASP A 246 3.02 4.68 -17.10
C ASP A 246 2.14 5.93 -17.06
N HIS A 247 0.85 5.76 -16.81
CA HIS A 247 -0.09 6.85 -16.59
C HIS A 247 -0.45 7.01 -15.11
N LYS A 248 0.24 7.89 -14.38
CA LYS A 248 0.02 8.17 -12.96
C LYS A 248 -1.44 8.46 -12.60
N TRP A 249 -2.17 9.13 -13.49
CA TRP A 249 -3.57 9.46 -13.29
C TRP A 249 -4.44 8.20 -13.25
N PHE A 250 -4.16 7.20 -14.10
CA PHE A 250 -4.84 5.92 -14.11
C PHE A 250 -4.46 5.04 -12.91
N THR A 251 -3.16 4.97 -12.61
CA THR A 251 -2.64 4.25 -11.43
C THR A 251 -3.40 4.62 -10.17
N ARG A 252 -3.65 5.91 -9.94
CA ARG A 252 -4.36 6.42 -8.77
C ARG A 252 -5.80 5.94 -8.71
N VAL A 253 -6.50 5.90 -9.85
CA VAL A 253 -7.87 5.38 -9.94
C VAL A 253 -7.93 3.90 -9.59
N VAL A 254 -7.02 3.08 -10.14
CA VAL A 254 -6.97 1.64 -9.81
C VAL A 254 -6.72 1.43 -8.33
N VAL A 255 -5.78 2.15 -7.75
CA VAL A 255 -5.42 2.00 -6.32
C VAL A 255 -6.59 2.40 -5.42
N VAL A 256 -7.20 3.59 -5.63
CA VAL A 256 -8.33 4.03 -4.78
C VAL A 256 -9.51 3.07 -4.88
N GLN A 257 -9.86 2.61 -6.08
CA GLN A 257 -10.94 1.65 -6.29
C GLN A 257 -10.64 0.27 -5.65
N SER A 258 -9.38 -0.16 -5.64
CA SER A 258 -8.99 -1.40 -4.98
C SER A 258 -9.17 -1.33 -3.45
N ILE A 259 -8.83 -0.19 -2.85
CA ILE A 259 -9.02 0.04 -1.41
C ILE A 259 -10.50 0.10 -1.07
N ILE A 260 -11.30 0.87 -1.81
CA ILE A 260 -12.77 0.94 -1.64
C ILE A 260 -13.38 -0.46 -1.70
N ALA A 261 -13.07 -1.22 -2.77
CA ALA A 261 -13.61 -2.57 -2.93
C ALA A 261 -13.21 -3.54 -1.82
N ALA A 262 -12.11 -3.31 -1.12
CA ALA A 262 -11.72 -4.09 0.05
C ALA A 262 -12.50 -3.67 1.29
N LEU A 263 -12.63 -2.37 1.55
CA LEU A 263 -13.38 -1.84 2.70
C LEU A 263 -14.87 -2.14 2.62
N GLU A 264 -15.48 -2.06 1.43
CA GLU A 264 -16.91 -2.40 1.23
C GLU A 264 -17.26 -3.85 1.61
N ARG A 265 -16.28 -4.76 1.63
CA ARG A 265 -16.50 -6.17 2.03
C ARG A 265 -16.44 -6.42 3.53
N LEU A 266 -16.13 -5.40 4.33
CA LEU A 266 -15.94 -5.53 5.77
C LEU A 266 -17.22 -5.25 6.57
N ASP A 267 -18.32 -4.91 5.92
CA ASP A 267 -19.61 -4.53 6.56
C ASP A 267 -19.40 -3.51 7.69
N LEU A 268 -18.61 -2.46 7.39
CA LEU A 268 -18.27 -1.42 8.35
C LEU A 268 -19.49 -0.58 8.70
N ALA A 269 -19.76 -0.42 9.98
CA ALA A 269 -20.86 0.39 10.49
C ALA A 269 -20.41 1.28 11.64
N PHE A 270 -21.10 2.41 11.83
CA PHE A 270 -20.96 3.15 13.07
C PHE A 270 -21.56 2.33 14.23
N PRO A 271 -20.95 2.39 15.43
CA PRO A 271 -21.50 1.70 16.60
C PRO A 271 -22.94 2.11 16.88
N THR A 272 -23.79 1.14 17.19
CA THR A 272 -25.17 1.42 17.61
C THR A 272 -25.19 1.84 19.06
N VAL A 273 -25.91 2.92 19.36
CA VAL A 273 -26.09 3.44 20.70
C VAL A 273 -27.15 2.61 21.44
N SER A 274 -26.80 2.08 22.61
CA SER A 274 -27.75 1.34 23.45
C SER A 274 -28.92 2.22 23.93
N ARG A 275 -30.00 1.59 24.39
CA ARG A 275 -31.16 2.34 24.91
C ARG A 275 -30.75 3.21 26.12
N GLU A 276 -29.87 2.72 26.98
CA GLU A 276 -29.33 3.49 28.10
C GLU A 276 -28.58 4.72 27.65
N GLN A 277 -27.63 4.52 26.73
CA GLN A 277 -26.86 5.62 26.14
C GLN A 277 -27.76 6.64 25.40
N GLN A 278 -28.85 6.20 24.75
CA GLN A 278 -29.83 7.12 24.15
C GLN A 278 -30.51 8.02 25.18
N LEU A 279 -30.79 7.49 26.37
CA LEU A 279 -31.35 8.29 27.47
C LEU A 279 -30.33 9.29 28.03
N GLU A 280 -29.09 8.85 28.21
CA GLU A 280 -27.99 9.74 28.63
C GLU A 280 -27.76 10.88 27.64
N LEU A 281 -27.74 10.57 26.33
CA LEU A 281 -27.61 11.59 25.28
C LEU A 281 -28.78 12.59 25.29
N LYS A 282 -30.01 12.14 25.54
CA LYS A 282 -31.18 13.03 25.69
C LYS A 282 -31.03 13.94 26.90
N ALA A 283 -30.62 13.38 28.05
CA ALA A 283 -30.39 14.16 29.25
C ALA A 283 -29.28 15.20 29.08
N ALA A 284 -28.15 14.80 28.47
CA ALA A 284 -27.03 15.69 28.14
C ALA A 284 -27.47 16.82 27.19
N ARG A 285 -28.26 16.50 26.15
CA ARG A 285 -28.83 17.51 25.26
C ARG A 285 -29.67 18.54 26.01
N THR A 286 -30.59 18.09 26.85
CA THR A 286 -31.45 18.98 27.65
C THR A 286 -30.59 19.89 28.57
N ALA A 287 -29.57 19.35 29.20
CA ALA A 287 -28.66 20.14 30.05
C ALA A 287 -27.93 21.23 29.27
N LEU A 288 -27.42 20.91 28.08
CA LEU A 288 -26.72 21.85 27.18
C LEU A 288 -27.67 22.94 26.63
N GLU A 289 -28.92 22.60 26.34
CA GLU A 289 -29.94 23.56 25.90
C GLU A 289 -30.28 24.55 27.02
N LEU A 290 -30.38 24.10 28.26
CA LEU A 290 -30.60 24.97 29.44
C LEU A 290 -29.41 25.89 29.77
N GLU A 291 -28.18 25.53 29.39
CA GLU A 291 -27.01 26.41 29.55
C GLU A 291 -27.08 27.66 28.65
N LYS A 292 -27.73 27.56 27.47
CA LYS A 292 -27.88 28.72 26.57
C LYS A 292 -28.76 29.82 27.13
N ASP A 293 -29.68 29.50 28.04
CA ASP A 293 -30.61 30.45 28.65
C ASP A 293 -30.05 31.12 29.91
N ARG A 294 -28.83 30.79 30.36
CA ARG A 294 -28.19 31.49 31.47
C ARG A 294 -27.52 32.77 30.97
N PRO A 295 -27.94 33.97 31.48
CA PRO A 295 -27.27 35.23 31.09
C PRO A 295 -25.79 35.15 31.48
N ARG A 296 -24.91 35.54 30.54
CA ARG A 296 -23.47 35.70 30.82
C ARG A 296 -23.30 36.71 31.97
N ARG A 297 -22.80 36.22 33.10
CA ARG A 297 -22.38 37.08 34.22
C ARG A 297 -21.06 37.76 33.88
#